data_19ca58fc79f4fb193413358acd990ca2
#
_entry.id   19ca58fc79f4fb193413358acd990ca2
#
_cell.length_a   1.000
_cell.length_b   1.000
_cell.length_c   1.000
_cell.angle_alpha   90.00
_cell.angle_beta   90.00
_cell.angle_gamma   90.00
#
_symmetry.space_group_name_H-M   'P 1'
#
loop_
_entity.id
_entity.type
_entity.pdbx_description
1 polymer ?
#
loop_
_entity_poly.entity_id
_entity_poly.type
_entity_poly.pdbx_seq_one_letter_code
_entity_poly.pdbx_strand_id
1 'polypeptide(L)'
;MERLPGFNVANHFEKRQLLIAINCIAALSIFFFGYDQGMMGGVNNAKHYIDLMGFGYVDEETGDPVVTDSLLQGGIVSVYYLGTLFGCLLGGWVGDKIGRIKTIALGSVWAIIGAALQCSAQNANWMICSRAVNGIGTGILNAIVPVWATETAEHTSRGQFIAIEFTLNIFGVVVAYWLEFGLSFIDGGASPFRWRFPIAFQIIPLIFLFGLVWFFPESPRWLVKVGRDDEAQYILRRLRGSDETDIVRAEAEYQDIKNIVQLENKESVKNSYIHMLFGIGSGELHTGRRVQLVIWLQIIQEWVGIAGVTVYAPTIFRIAGFSSEKSQWISGLNNIFYMFATLICVFTLDRIGRRWTLYWGAVGQGIAMFLAAAFSKLGQDASRNGDMDKANSYGAAAASFVFIFTSVFGATWLTVPWLYPAEIFPLQVRAKGNAWGVFGWSIGNGWLTLLCPVMFDNIGENTLHIFGACNLLAIPMVWALYPESNQRTLEEMDLLFAANTPWVWDAEKKFAELKAEKPELVTASGHGRGVIDVETTEGKGTSGEEE
;
A
#
# COMPACT_ATOMS: atom_id res chain seq x y z
N MET A 1 31.37 -6.78 -20.82
CA MET A 1 30.79 -7.07 -19.50
C MET A 1 30.36 -8.53 -19.48
N GLU A 2 30.78 -9.26 -18.48
CA GLU A 2 30.38 -10.66 -18.29
C GLU A 2 28.89 -10.73 -17.91
N ARG A 3 28.20 -11.76 -18.42
CA ARG A 3 26.80 -12.03 -18.06
C ARG A 3 26.69 -12.33 -16.56
N LEU A 4 25.53 -12.03 -15.96
CA LEU A 4 25.27 -12.40 -14.59
C LEU A 4 25.39 -13.93 -14.41
N PRO A 5 25.96 -14.41 -13.30
CA PRO A 5 26.16 -15.82 -13.06
C PRO A 5 24.82 -16.55 -12.95
N GLY A 6 24.74 -17.75 -13.53
CA GLY A 6 23.56 -18.58 -13.54
C GLY A 6 22.46 -18.11 -14.48
N PHE A 7 21.25 -18.70 -14.31
CA PHE A 7 20.06 -18.24 -15.04
C PHE A 7 19.53 -16.98 -14.39
N ASN A 8 19.64 -15.85 -15.09
CA ASN A 8 19.08 -14.58 -14.64
C ASN A 8 18.28 -13.95 -15.78
N VAL A 9 17.09 -13.48 -15.46
CA VAL A 9 16.13 -12.89 -16.42
C VAL A 9 16.75 -11.69 -17.15
N ALA A 10 17.62 -10.91 -16.48
CA ALA A 10 18.34 -9.80 -17.10
C ALA A 10 19.31 -10.24 -18.21
N ASN A 11 19.72 -11.51 -18.27
CA ASN A 11 20.53 -12.01 -19.37
C ASN A 11 19.74 -12.26 -20.65
N HIS A 12 18.39 -12.38 -20.55
CA HIS A 12 17.50 -12.78 -21.65
C HIS A 12 16.57 -11.65 -22.10
N PHE A 13 16.16 -10.77 -21.18
CA PHE A 13 15.23 -9.67 -21.45
C PHE A 13 15.92 -8.31 -21.32
N GLU A 14 15.39 -7.32 -22.05
CA GLU A 14 15.86 -5.93 -22.02
C GLU A 14 14.73 -4.94 -21.92
N LYS A 15 15.05 -3.71 -21.51
CA LYS A 15 14.12 -2.57 -21.52
C LYS A 15 12.76 -2.94 -20.92
N ARG A 16 11.70 -2.68 -21.68
CA ARG A 16 10.32 -2.91 -21.27
C ARG A 16 10.01 -4.36 -20.88
N GLN A 17 10.64 -5.34 -21.55
CA GLN A 17 10.40 -6.75 -21.22
C GLN A 17 10.94 -7.13 -19.84
N LEU A 18 12.14 -6.67 -19.51
CA LEU A 18 12.74 -6.89 -18.19
C LEU A 18 11.94 -6.18 -17.09
N LEU A 19 11.50 -4.94 -17.32
CA LEU A 19 10.65 -4.19 -16.42
C LEU A 19 9.31 -4.88 -16.19
N ILE A 20 8.65 -5.37 -17.23
CA ILE A 20 7.40 -6.13 -17.10
C ILE A 20 7.63 -7.40 -16.28
N ALA A 21 8.72 -8.14 -16.51
CA ALA A 21 9.02 -9.35 -15.76
C ALA A 21 9.23 -9.06 -14.26
N ILE A 22 10.00 -8.02 -13.92
CA ILE A 22 10.18 -7.55 -12.53
C ILE A 22 8.83 -7.21 -11.89
N ASN A 23 8.00 -6.48 -12.63
CA ASN A 23 6.69 -6.06 -12.19
C ASN A 23 5.73 -7.23 -11.95
N CYS A 24 5.80 -8.29 -12.75
CA CYS A 24 5.00 -9.50 -12.52
C CYS A 24 5.36 -10.16 -11.18
N ILE A 25 6.63 -10.16 -10.78
CA ILE A 25 7.04 -10.71 -9.48
C ILE A 25 6.63 -9.79 -8.33
N ALA A 26 6.82 -8.48 -8.48
CA ALA A 26 6.32 -7.51 -7.51
C ALA A 26 4.79 -7.62 -7.34
N ALA A 27 4.07 -7.69 -8.45
CA ALA A 27 2.62 -7.89 -8.50
C ALA A 27 2.16 -9.18 -7.82
N LEU A 28 2.91 -10.28 -7.94
CA LEU A 28 2.59 -11.54 -7.25
C LEU A 28 2.67 -11.39 -5.73
N SER A 29 3.66 -10.65 -5.23
CA SER A 29 3.78 -10.34 -3.80
C SER A 29 2.64 -9.44 -3.31
N ILE A 30 2.29 -8.42 -4.08
CA ILE A 30 1.20 -7.48 -3.77
C ILE A 30 -0.16 -8.18 -3.85
N PHE A 31 -0.35 -9.09 -4.79
CA PHE A 31 -1.54 -9.95 -4.86
C PHE A 31 -1.70 -10.81 -3.61
N PHE A 32 -0.61 -11.49 -3.16
CA PHE A 32 -0.62 -12.25 -1.91
C PHE A 32 -1.02 -11.37 -0.72
N PHE A 33 -0.48 -10.17 -0.62
CA PHE A 33 -0.80 -9.22 0.43
C PHE A 33 -2.31 -8.88 0.45
N GLY A 34 -2.90 -8.58 -0.71
CA GLY A 34 -4.34 -8.32 -0.83
C GLY A 34 -5.19 -9.55 -0.49
N TYR A 35 -4.78 -10.71 -0.95
CA TYR A 35 -5.46 -11.98 -0.65
C TYR A 35 -5.53 -12.24 0.86
N ASP A 36 -4.41 -12.07 1.58
CA ASP A 36 -4.36 -12.28 3.04
C ASP A 36 -5.21 -11.27 3.81
N GLN A 37 -5.28 -10.01 3.34
CA GLN A 37 -6.18 -9.00 3.92
C GLN A 37 -7.66 -9.36 3.76
N GLY A 38 -8.08 -9.81 2.57
CA GLY A 38 -9.47 -10.13 2.26
C GLY A 38 -9.94 -11.43 2.90
N MET A 39 -9.06 -12.41 3.03
CA MET A 39 -9.36 -13.76 3.47
C MET A 39 -10.09 -13.82 4.82
N MET A 40 -9.72 -12.99 5.78
CA MET A 40 -10.36 -13.03 7.10
C MET A 40 -11.82 -12.59 7.09
N GLY A 41 -12.27 -11.88 6.05
CA GLY A 41 -13.67 -11.45 5.91
C GLY A 41 -14.65 -12.61 5.79
N GLY A 42 -14.31 -13.66 5.06
CA GLY A 42 -15.13 -14.86 4.95
C GLY A 42 -14.81 -15.91 6.01
N VAL A 43 -13.54 -16.10 6.37
CA VAL A 43 -13.13 -17.05 7.42
C VAL A 43 -13.84 -16.76 8.74
N ASN A 44 -13.99 -15.49 9.14
CA ASN A 44 -14.68 -15.09 10.36
C ASN A 44 -16.19 -15.44 10.38
N ASN A 45 -16.77 -15.82 9.25
CA ASN A 45 -18.17 -16.24 9.12
C ASN A 45 -18.33 -17.76 8.97
N ALA A 46 -17.26 -18.55 9.02
CA ALA A 46 -17.31 -20.00 8.90
C ALA A 46 -17.69 -20.65 10.25
N LYS A 47 -18.80 -21.42 10.29
CA LYS A 47 -19.31 -22.07 11.51
C LYS A 47 -18.23 -22.82 12.28
N HIS A 48 -17.55 -23.74 11.64
CA HIS A 48 -16.49 -24.52 12.27
C HIS A 48 -15.34 -23.65 12.82
N TYR A 49 -15.02 -22.52 12.17
CA TYR A 49 -13.99 -21.60 12.63
C TYR A 49 -14.43 -20.87 13.90
N ILE A 50 -15.65 -20.36 13.92
CA ILE A 50 -16.22 -19.65 15.07
C ILE A 50 -16.25 -20.55 16.29
N ASP A 51 -16.78 -21.79 16.13
CA ASP A 51 -16.85 -22.78 17.20
C ASP A 51 -15.46 -23.19 17.72
N LEU A 52 -14.49 -23.42 16.81
CA LEU A 52 -13.13 -23.84 17.16
C LEU A 52 -12.34 -22.73 17.86
N MET A 53 -12.53 -21.47 17.46
CA MET A 53 -11.86 -20.31 18.07
C MET A 53 -12.55 -19.83 19.34
N GLY A 54 -13.83 -20.18 19.55
CA GLY A 54 -14.57 -19.92 20.77
C GLY A 54 -14.98 -18.48 20.99
N PHE A 55 -15.06 -17.67 19.93
CA PHE A 55 -15.50 -16.26 20.06
C PHE A 55 -17.00 -16.06 19.79
N GLY A 56 -17.76 -17.14 19.47
CA GLY A 56 -19.18 -17.07 19.17
C GLY A 56 -19.74 -18.42 18.73
N TYR A 57 -20.92 -18.37 18.12
CA TYR A 57 -21.60 -19.52 17.52
C TYR A 57 -22.43 -19.06 16.31
N VAL A 58 -22.89 -20.01 15.51
CA VAL A 58 -23.83 -19.71 14.42
C VAL A 58 -25.22 -20.15 14.86
N ASP A 59 -26.18 -19.22 14.83
CA ASP A 59 -27.59 -19.47 15.13
C ASP A 59 -28.15 -20.47 14.11
N GLU A 60 -28.76 -21.56 14.59
CA GLU A 60 -29.29 -22.64 13.73
C GLU A 60 -30.57 -22.23 12.98
N GLU A 61 -31.34 -21.25 13.50
CA GLU A 61 -32.59 -20.80 12.87
C GLU A 61 -32.33 -19.80 11.75
N THR A 62 -31.40 -18.86 11.97
CA THR A 62 -31.14 -17.76 11.03
C THR A 62 -29.93 -18.02 10.15
N GLY A 63 -29.02 -18.91 10.56
CA GLY A 63 -27.72 -19.15 9.91
C GLY A 63 -26.72 -17.99 10.10
N ASP A 64 -27.04 -17.02 10.97
CA ASP A 64 -26.19 -15.87 11.22
C ASP A 64 -25.16 -16.13 12.31
N PRO A 65 -23.91 -15.72 12.16
CA PRO A 65 -22.90 -15.77 13.21
C PRO A 65 -23.23 -14.78 14.33
N VAL A 66 -23.29 -15.28 15.55
CA VAL A 66 -23.47 -14.52 16.78
C VAL A 66 -22.12 -14.47 17.50
N VAL A 67 -21.58 -13.27 17.64
CA VAL A 67 -20.30 -13.05 18.32
C VAL A 67 -20.57 -12.84 19.82
N THR A 68 -19.96 -13.66 20.67
CA THR A 68 -20.06 -13.55 22.14
C THR A 68 -18.82 -12.89 22.75
N ASP A 69 -17.66 -13.01 22.09
CA ASP A 69 -16.41 -12.37 22.48
C ASP A 69 -15.82 -11.60 21.28
N SER A 70 -16.32 -10.38 21.13
CA SER A 70 -15.89 -9.45 20.06
C SER A 70 -14.42 -9.03 20.21
N LEU A 71 -13.88 -9.01 21.43
CA LEU A 71 -12.47 -8.69 21.66
C LEU A 71 -11.56 -9.83 21.21
N LEU A 72 -11.91 -11.08 21.45
CA LEU A 72 -11.17 -12.24 20.96
C LEU A 72 -11.19 -12.30 19.43
N GLN A 73 -12.36 -12.06 18.80
CA GLN A 73 -12.48 -12.01 17.35
C GLN A 73 -11.56 -10.94 16.75
N GLY A 74 -11.63 -9.71 17.27
CA GLY A 74 -10.76 -8.61 16.83
C GLY A 74 -9.28 -8.88 17.13
N GLY A 75 -8.97 -9.50 18.27
CA GLY A 75 -7.63 -9.90 18.68
C GLY A 75 -6.96 -10.87 17.71
N ILE A 76 -7.67 -11.90 17.28
CA ILE A 76 -7.17 -12.89 16.29
C ILE A 76 -6.81 -12.18 14.97
N VAL A 77 -7.62 -11.22 14.53
CA VAL A 77 -7.35 -10.48 13.29
C VAL A 77 -6.20 -9.49 13.48
N SER A 78 -6.19 -8.73 14.58
CA SER A 78 -5.27 -7.62 14.80
C SER A 78 -3.82 -8.05 15.05
N VAL A 79 -3.58 -9.20 15.66
CA VAL A 79 -2.22 -9.70 15.96
C VAL A 79 -1.37 -9.90 14.70
N TYR A 80 -1.99 -10.17 13.57
CA TYR A 80 -1.28 -10.16 12.28
C TYR A 80 -0.57 -8.83 12.01
N TYR A 81 -1.22 -7.71 12.28
CA TYR A 81 -0.64 -6.38 12.07
C TYR A 81 0.48 -6.06 13.08
N LEU A 82 0.45 -6.66 14.26
CA LEU A 82 1.59 -6.61 15.18
C LEU A 82 2.80 -7.34 14.56
N GLY A 83 2.58 -8.50 13.93
CA GLY A 83 3.60 -9.20 13.16
C GLY A 83 4.17 -8.35 12.02
N THR A 84 3.29 -7.69 11.23
CA THR A 84 3.73 -6.84 10.10
C THR A 84 4.54 -5.64 10.57
N LEU A 85 4.23 -5.06 11.72
CA LEU A 85 4.96 -3.96 12.32
C LEU A 85 6.43 -4.34 12.62
N PHE A 86 6.66 -5.49 13.23
CA PHE A 86 8.03 -5.98 13.45
C PHE A 86 8.69 -6.42 12.14
N GLY A 87 7.93 -7.09 11.27
CA GLY A 87 8.40 -7.57 9.98
C GLY A 87 8.91 -6.46 9.06
N CYS A 88 8.23 -5.32 8.99
CA CYS A 88 8.63 -4.23 8.11
C CYS A 88 9.96 -3.57 8.55
N LEU A 89 10.16 -3.38 9.86
CA LEU A 89 11.43 -2.86 10.38
C LEU A 89 12.58 -3.84 10.15
N LEU A 90 12.30 -5.13 10.38
CA LEU A 90 13.26 -6.21 10.11
C LEU A 90 13.59 -6.28 8.61
N GLY A 91 12.59 -6.21 7.73
CA GLY A 91 12.75 -6.25 6.29
C GLY A 91 13.60 -5.11 5.75
N GLY A 92 13.37 -3.89 6.19
CA GLY A 92 14.20 -2.75 5.81
C GLY A 92 15.66 -2.87 6.28
N TRP A 93 15.88 -3.36 7.51
CA TRP A 93 17.22 -3.56 8.04
C TRP A 93 17.98 -4.72 7.37
N VAL A 94 17.30 -5.86 7.19
CA VAL A 94 17.88 -7.04 6.53
C VAL A 94 18.11 -6.75 5.05
N GLY A 95 17.17 -6.08 4.37
CA GLY A 95 17.26 -5.72 2.96
C GLY A 95 18.45 -4.83 2.62
N ASP A 96 18.85 -3.97 3.54
CA ASP A 96 20.08 -3.17 3.40
C ASP A 96 21.35 -4.00 3.57
N LYS A 97 21.31 -5.08 4.35
CA LYS A 97 22.50 -5.93 4.63
C LYS A 97 22.72 -7.03 3.60
N ILE A 98 21.67 -7.78 3.26
CA ILE A 98 21.80 -8.99 2.42
C ILE A 98 21.26 -8.84 1.00
N GLY A 99 20.64 -7.70 0.70
CA GLY A 99 20.04 -7.40 -0.61
C GLY A 99 18.54 -7.65 -0.67
N ARG A 100 17.92 -7.18 -1.77
CA ARG A 100 16.47 -7.19 -1.93
C ARG A 100 15.98 -8.60 -2.21
N ILE A 101 16.60 -9.31 -3.15
CA ILE A 101 16.21 -10.66 -3.58
C ILE A 101 16.21 -11.65 -2.40
N LYS A 102 17.30 -11.68 -1.63
CA LYS A 102 17.40 -12.58 -0.47
C LYS A 102 16.39 -12.24 0.63
N THR A 103 16.08 -10.96 0.80
CA THR A 103 15.10 -10.50 1.79
C THR A 103 13.69 -10.85 1.37
N ILE A 104 13.34 -10.76 0.08
CA ILE A 104 12.06 -11.23 -0.47
C ILE A 104 11.92 -12.74 -0.24
N ALA A 105 12.96 -13.52 -0.53
CA ALA A 105 12.95 -14.96 -0.27
C ALA A 105 12.74 -15.26 1.23
N LEU A 106 13.42 -14.54 2.13
CA LEU A 106 13.26 -14.68 3.58
C LEU A 106 11.81 -14.37 4.02
N GLY A 107 11.24 -13.27 3.55
CA GLY A 107 9.85 -12.88 3.82
C GLY A 107 8.86 -13.94 3.34
N SER A 108 9.08 -14.49 2.14
CA SER A 108 8.25 -15.58 1.58
C SER A 108 8.29 -16.83 2.45
N VAL A 109 9.45 -17.24 2.96
CA VAL A 109 9.59 -18.40 3.86
C VAL A 109 8.82 -18.16 5.16
N TRP A 110 8.94 -16.99 5.80
CA TRP A 110 8.20 -16.67 7.01
C TRP A 110 6.69 -16.68 6.77
N ALA A 111 6.23 -16.12 5.65
CA ALA A 111 4.82 -16.12 5.29
C ALA A 111 4.29 -17.54 5.03
N ILE A 112 5.05 -18.41 4.34
CA ILE A 112 4.69 -19.81 4.11
C ILE A 112 4.57 -20.57 5.43
N ILE A 113 5.53 -20.43 6.34
CA ILE A 113 5.49 -21.04 7.67
C ILE A 113 4.26 -20.56 8.44
N GLY A 114 4.01 -19.25 8.46
CA GLY A 114 2.84 -18.67 9.10
C GLY A 114 1.52 -19.19 8.55
N ALA A 115 1.39 -19.29 7.23
CA ALA A 115 0.21 -19.83 6.56
C ALA A 115 -0.02 -21.32 6.88
N ALA A 116 1.04 -22.13 6.88
CA ALA A 116 0.96 -23.54 7.24
C ALA A 116 0.52 -23.72 8.71
N LEU A 117 1.06 -22.91 9.62
CA LEU A 117 0.66 -22.91 11.03
C LEU A 117 -0.79 -22.46 11.22
N GLN A 118 -1.27 -21.46 10.50
CA GLN A 118 -2.67 -21.03 10.54
C GLN A 118 -3.62 -22.14 10.05
N CYS A 119 -3.30 -22.77 8.94
CA CYS A 119 -4.07 -23.89 8.39
C CYS A 119 -4.24 -25.05 9.37
N SER A 120 -3.21 -25.31 10.20
CA SER A 120 -3.19 -26.38 11.19
C SER A 120 -3.76 -26.01 12.55
N ALA A 121 -4.28 -24.78 12.71
CA ALA A 121 -4.75 -24.28 13.99
C ALA A 121 -5.85 -25.15 14.61
N GLN A 122 -5.74 -25.39 15.92
CA GLN A 122 -6.65 -26.20 16.72
C GLN A 122 -7.36 -25.40 17.83
N ASN A 123 -6.95 -24.16 18.06
CA ASN A 123 -7.53 -23.26 19.05
C ASN A 123 -7.12 -21.81 18.77
N ALA A 124 -7.77 -20.85 19.45
CA ALA A 124 -7.51 -19.43 19.28
C ALA A 124 -6.06 -19.04 19.57
N ASN A 125 -5.44 -19.56 20.61
CA ASN A 125 -4.04 -19.24 20.95
C ASN A 125 -3.08 -19.65 19.84
N TRP A 126 -3.29 -20.84 19.25
CA TRP A 126 -2.50 -21.27 18.09
C TRP A 126 -2.69 -20.35 16.91
N MET A 127 -3.95 -19.96 16.61
CA MET A 127 -4.25 -19.05 15.52
C MET A 127 -3.58 -17.68 15.74
N ILE A 128 -3.65 -17.12 16.95
CA ILE A 128 -3.01 -15.84 17.32
C ILE A 128 -1.50 -15.90 17.07
N CYS A 129 -0.81 -16.93 17.57
CA CYS A 129 0.63 -17.09 17.37
C CYS A 129 0.99 -17.24 15.89
N SER A 130 0.22 -18.05 15.15
CA SER A 130 0.48 -18.29 13.73
C SER A 130 0.24 -17.04 12.86
N ARG A 131 -0.75 -16.22 13.22
CA ARG A 131 -1.00 -14.93 12.55
C ARG A 131 0.13 -13.93 12.79
N ALA A 132 0.70 -13.89 14.00
CA ALA A 132 1.88 -13.06 14.26
C ALA A 132 3.07 -13.48 13.38
N VAL A 133 3.32 -14.79 13.24
CA VAL A 133 4.39 -15.33 12.39
C VAL A 133 4.16 -14.98 10.91
N ASN A 134 2.94 -15.15 10.41
CA ASN A 134 2.58 -14.78 9.04
C ASN A 134 2.76 -13.28 8.80
N GLY A 135 2.33 -12.46 9.77
CA GLY A 135 2.50 -11.00 9.73
C GLY A 135 3.96 -10.58 9.58
N ILE A 136 4.91 -11.25 10.26
CA ILE A 136 6.34 -10.95 10.09
C ILE A 136 6.76 -11.13 8.63
N GLY A 137 6.37 -12.24 8.00
CA GLY A 137 6.66 -12.50 6.58
C GLY A 137 6.08 -11.43 5.66
N THR A 138 4.80 -11.11 5.83
CA THR A 138 4.12 -10.08 5.04
C THR A 138 4.71 -8.69 5.27
N GLY A 139 5.08 -8.35 6.50
CA GLY A 139 5.75 -7.08 6.82
C GLY A 139 7.09 -6.93 6.12
N ILE A 140 7.90 -8.00 6.07
CA ILE A 140 9.16 -8.03 5.32
C ILE A 140 8.90 -7.78 3.82
N LEU A 141 7.94 -8.49 3.24
CA LEU A 141 7.60 -8.36 1.82
C LEU A 141 7.09 -6.96 1.48
N ASN A 142 6.18 -6.40 2.26
CA ASN A 142 5.62 -5.07 2.04
C ASN A 142 6.65 -3.93 2.19
N ALA A 143 7.69 -4.13 3.00
CA ALA A 143 8.75 -3.15 3.14
C ALA A 143 9.75 -3.20 1.97
N ILE A 144 10.04 -4.39 1.42
CA ILE A 144 11.17 -4.55 0.50
C ILE A 144 10.78 -4.65 -0.97
N VAL A 145 9.61 -5.24 -1.29
CA VAL A 145 9.19 -5.44 -2.70
C VAL A 145 8.95 -4.11 -3.41
N PRO A 146 8.21 -3.14 -2.86
CA PRO A 146 8.03 -1.83 -3.50
C PRO A 146 9.36 -1.07 -3.65
N VAL A 147 10.29 -1.24 -2.72
CA VAL A 147 11.63 -0.63 -2.81
C VAL A 147 12.39 -1.24 -3.98
N TRP A 148 12.43 -2.57 -4.10
CA TRP A 148 13.07 -3.25 -5.22
C TRP A 148 12.47 -2.86 -6.56
N ALA A 149 11.15 -2.83 -6.67
CA ALA A 149 10.43 -2.42 -7.87
C ALA A 149 10.72 -0.96 -8.25
N THR A 150 10.74 -0.04 -7.30
CA THR A 150 11.03 1.39 -7.56
C THR A 150 12.51 1.67 -7.86
N GLU A 151 13.44 0.88 -7.33
CA GLU A 151 14.88 0.98 -7.62
C GLU A 151 15.24 0.47 -9.03
N THR A 152 14.38 -0.36 -9.64
CA THR A 152 14.55 -0.87 -11.00
C THR A 152 13.74 -0.08 -12.04
N ALA A 153 12.65 0.58 -11.63
CA ALA A 153 11.76 1.36 -12.51
C ALA A 153 12.37 2.69 -12.97
N GLU A 154 11.88 3.23 -14.09
CA GLU A 154 12.20 4.59 -14.52
C GLU A 154 11.50 5.65 -13.66
N HIS A 155 12.13 6.81 -13.49
CA HIS A 155 11.61 7.90 -12.67
C HIS A 155 10.25 8.45 -13.13
N THR A 156 9.95 8.38 -14.44
CA THR A 156 8.75 8.97 -15.06
C THR A 156 7.48 8.13 -14.92
N SER A 157 7.58 6.84 -14.60
CA SER A 157 6.43 5.91 -14.60
C SER A 157 6.05 5.37 -13.22
N ARG A 158 6.69 5.85 -12.15
CA ARG A 158 6.51 5.31 -10.78
C ARG A 158 5.08 5.38 -10.25
N GLY A 159 4.38 6.49 -10.47
CA GLY A 159 3.01 6.68 -9.95
C GLY A 159 2.02 5.71 -10.59
N GLN A 160 2.05 5.57 -11.92
CA GLN A 160 1.22 4.61 -12.65
C GLN A 160 1.53 3.17 -12.25
N PHE A 161 2.79 2.89 -12.01
CA PHE A 161 3.27 1.58 -11.61
C PHE A 161 2.69 1.15 -10.27
N ILE A 162 2.84 1.99 -9.25
CA ILE A 162 2.30 1.75 -7.90
C ILE A 162 0.77 1.62 -7.95
N ALA A 163 0.09 2.42 -8.77
CA ALA A 163 -1.36 2.33 -8.91
C ALA A 163 -1.81 0.98 -9.52
N ILE A 164 -1.06 0.45 -10.48
CA ILE A 164 -1.32 -0.89 -11.05
C ILE A 164 -1.07 -1.98 -10.01
N GLU A 165 0.02 -1.89 -9.23
CA GLU A 165 0.30 -2.83 -8.14
C GLU A 165 -0.85 -2.86 -7.12
N PHE A 166 -1.37 -1.70 -6.71
CA PHE A 166 -2.51 -1.64 -5.78
C PHE A 166 -3.83 -2.14 -6.39
N THR A 167 -4.02 -2.01 -7.70
CA THR A 167 -5.15 -2.69 -8.38
C THR A 167 -5.03 -4.20 -8.26
N LEU A 168 -3.84 -4.76 -8.37
CA LEU A 168 -3.58 -6.20 -8.17
C LEU A 168 -3.70 -6.62 -6.70
N ASN A 169 -3.42 -5.71 -5.77
CA ASN A 169 -3.74 -5.93 -4.35
C ASN A 169 -5.24 -6.17 -4.16
N ILE A 170 -6.07 -5.25 -4.64
CA ILE A 170 -7.53 -5.39 -4.52
C ILE A 170 -8.06 -6.59 -5.31
N PHE A 171 -7.43 -6.95 -6.42
CA PHE A 171 -7.75 -8.21 -7.11
C PHE A 171 -7.49 -9.43 -6.20
N GLY A 172 -6.44 -9.41 -5.38
CA GLY A 172 -6.20 -10.43 -4.35
C GLY A 172 -7.36 -10.53 -3.35
N VAL A 173 -7.85 -9.38 -2.87
CA VAL A 173 -9.04 -9.30 -1.99
C VAL A 173 -10.27 -9.91 -2.68
N VAL A 174 -10.52 -9.56 -3.95
CA VAL A 174 -11.63 -10.12 -4.74
C VAL A 174 -11.54 -11.63 -4.82
N VAL A 175 -10.37 -12.17 -5.17
CA VAL A 175 -10.17 -13.63 -5.26
C VAL A 175 -10.43 -14.31 -3.93
N ALA A 176 -9.96 -13.74 -2.80
CA ALA A 176 -10.21 -14.29 -1.47
C ALA A 176 -11.71 -14.37 -1.16
N TYR A 177 -12.45 -13.27 -1.31
CA TYR A 177 -13.88 -13.23 -1.02
C TYR A 177 -14.71 -14.17 -1.90
N TRP A 178 -14.43 -14.25 -3.21
CA TRP A 178 -15.16 -15.13 -4.10
C TRP A 178 -14.81 -16.60 -3.90
N LEU A 179 -13.57 -16.91 -3.53
CA LEU A 179 -13.17 -18.27 -3.15
C LEU A 179 -13.94 -18.70 -1.90
N GLU A 180 -13.98 -17.86 -0.87
CA GLU A 180 -14.68 -18.16 0.39
C GLU A 180 -16.20 -18.27 0.20
N PHE A 181 -16.79 -17.40 -0.63
CA PHE A 181 -18.19 -17.51 -1.00
C PHE A 181 -18.48 -18.82 -1.72
N GLY A 182 -17.63 -19.22 -2.69
CA GLY A 182 -17.77 -20.51 -3.36
C GLY A 182 -17.66 -21.71 -2.41
N LEU A 183 -16.76 -21.63 -1.43
CA LEU A 183 -16.60 -22.69 -0.41
C LEU A 183 -17.74 -22.73 0.62
N SER A 184 -18.53 -21.67 0.76
CA SER A 184 -19.65 -21.64 1.68
C SER A 184 -20.79 -22.60 1.29
N PHE A 185 -20.84 -23.05 0.04
CA PHE A 185 -21.80 -24.05 -0.45
C PHE A 185 -21.41 -25.51 -0.16
N ILE A 186 -20.15 -25.75 0.27
CA ILE A 186 -19.68 -27.09 0.60
C ILE A 186 -20.20 -27.48 1.98
N ASP A 187 -20.89 -28.62 2.08
CA ASP A 187 -21.49 -29.16 3.32
C ASP A 187 -22.34 -28.12 4.10
N GLY A 188 -23.07 -27.26 3.39
CA GLY A 188 -23.81 -26.18 4.03
C GLY A 188 -22.96 -25.20 4.84
N GLY A 189 -21.66 -25.14 4.53
CA GLY A 189 -20.72 -24.24 5.21
C GLY A 189 -20.19 -24.72 6.55
N ALA A 190 -20.49 -25.95 6.98
CA ALA A 190 -20.05 -26.51 8.27
C ALA A 190 -18.68 -27.19 8.22
N SER A 191 -18.15 -27.46 7.02
CA SER A 191 -16.87 -28.17 6.85
C SER A 191 -15.67 -27.35 7.33
N PRO A 192 -14.68 -27.96 8.02
CA PRO A 192 -13.39 -27.32 8.29
C PRO A 192 -12.66 -26.88 7.03
N PHE A 193 -12.94 -27.49 5.88
CA PHE A 193 -12.34 -27.14 4.60
C PHE A 193 -12.65 -25.69 4.18
N ARG A 194 -13.84 -25.17 4.55
CA ARG A 194 -14.30 -23.81 4.23
C ARG A 194 -13.32 -22.73 4.66
N TRP A 195 -12.66 -22.86 5.81
CA TRP A 195 -11.73 -21.85 6.32
C TRP A 195 -10.26 -22.26 6.16
N ARG A 196 -9.96 -23.58 6.22
CA ARG A 196 -8.56 -24.06 6.09
C ARG A 196 -8.03 -23.94 4.67
N PHE A 197 -8.88 -24.19 3.67
CA PHE A 197 -8.44 -24.14 2.28
C PHE A 197 -8.08 -22.72 1.81
N PRO A 198 -8.85 -21.63 2.08
CA PRO A 198 -8.44 -20.29 1.75
C PRO A 198 -7.10 -19.90 2.40
N ILE A 199 -6.91 -20.30 3.66
CA ILE A 199 -5.63 -20.06 4.36
C ILE A 199 -4.50 -20.86 3.69
N ALA A 200 -4.71 -22.10 3.28
CA ALA A 200 -3.71 -22.90 2.58
C ALA A 200 -3.40 -22.36 1.18
N PHE A 201 -4.41 -21.81 0.49
CA PHE A 201 -4.28 -21.32 -0.87
C PHE A 201 -3.23 -20.20 -0.98
N GLN A 202 -3.07 -19.36 0.04
CA GLN A 202 -2.04 -18.32 0.05
C GLN A 202 -0.61 -18.85 -0.06
N ILE A 203 -0.37 -20.13 0.28
CA ILE A 203 0.94 -20.77 0.15
C ILE A 203 1.35 -20.90 -1.32
N ILE A 204 0.38 -21.05 -2.24
CA ILE A 204 0.65 -21.22 -3.68
C ILE A 204 1.40 -20.03 -4.27
N PRO A 205 0.88 -18.78 -4.22
CA PRO A 205 1.60 -17.62 -4.75
C PRO A 205 2.93 -17.38 -4.02
N LEU A 206 3.02 -17.71 -2.73
CA LEU A 206 4.27 -17.56 -1.96
C LEU A 206 5.36 -18.55 -2.40
N ILE A 207 5.01 -19.81 -2.72
CA ILE A 207 5.96 -20.78 -3.28
C ILE A 207 6.45 -20.31 -4.65
N PHE A 208 5.56 -19.80 -5.50
CA PHE A 208 5.95 -19.24 -6.78
C PHE A 208 6.86 -18.02 -6.61
N LEU A 209 6.55 -17.12 -5.68
CA LEU A 209 7.37 -15.96 -5.37
C LEU A 209 8.77 -16.38 -4.88
N PHE A 210 8.83 -17.31 -3.93
CA PHE A 210 10.09 -17.83 -3.38
C PHE A 210 10.95 -18.51 -4.46
N GLY A 211 10.33 -19.32 -5.34
CA GLY A 211 11.04 -20.03 -6.40
C GLY A 211 11.52 -19.13 -7.52
N LEU A 212 10.69 -18.18 -7.93
CA LEU A 212 10.98 -17.32 -9.09
C LEU A 212 11.92 -16.16 -8.76
N VAL A 213 11.89 -15.63 -7.55
CA VAL A 213 12.66 -14.42 -7.18
C VAL A 213 14.17 -14.58 -7.43
N TRP A 214 14.71 -15.79 -7.29
CA TRP A 214 16.14 -16.08 -7.47
C TRP A 214 16.63 -15.89 -8.91
N PHE A 215 15.72 -15.89 -9.87
CA PHE A 215 16.05 -15.68 -11.27
C PHE A 215 16.07 -14.21 -11.67
N PHE A 216 15.75 -13.30 -10.75
CA PHE A 216 15.66 -11.87 -11.03
C PHE A 216 16.91 -11.10 -10.59
N PRO A 217 17.21 -9.97 -11.27
CA PRO A 217 18.36 -9.16 -10.92
C PRO A 217 18.17 -8.46 -9.58
N GLU A 218 19.28 -8.29 -8.87
CA GLU A 218 19.32 -7.49 -7.64
C GLU A 218 19.17 -6.00 -7.97
N SER A 219 18.86 -5.18 -6.96
CA SER A 219 18.78 -3.74 -7.13
C SER A 219 20.13 -3.15 -7.53
N PRO A 220 20.21 -2.36 -8.62
CA PRO A 220 21.45 -1.69 -9.03
C PRO A 220 22.02 -0.80 -7.91
N ARG A 221 21.15 -0.09 -7.20
CA ARG A 221 21.52 0.78 -6.10
C ARG A 221 22.16 0.03 -4.93
N TRP A 222 21.61 -1.10 -4.56
CA TRP A 222 22.17 -1.93 -3.51
C TRP A 222 23.53 -2.51 -3.94
N LEU A 223 23.67 -2.91 -5.20
CA LEU A 223 24.92 -3.42 -5.75
C LEU A 223 26.05 -2.39 -5.67
N VAL A 224 25.80 -1.14 -6.04
CA VAL A 224 26.77 -0.03 -5.88
C VAL A 224 27.12 0.16 -4.41
N LYS A 225 26.14 0.10 -3.50
CA LYS A 225 26.36 0.25 -2.06
C LYS A 225 27.29 -0.81 -1.47
N VAL A 226 27.26 -2.03 -2.01
CA VAL A 226 28.13 -3.14 -1.57
C VAL A 226 29.39 -3.30 -2.42
N GLY A 227 29.65 -2.38 -3.37
CA GLY A 227 30.88 -2.37 -4.19
C GLY A 227 30.88 -3.37 -5.36
N ARG A 228 29.69 -3.85 -5.80
CA ARG A 228 29.53 -4.73 -6.98
C ARG A 228 29.17 -3.89 -8.21
N ASP A 229 30.08 -2.97 -8.56
CA ASP A 229 29.87 -1.95 -9.58
C ASP A 229 29.61 -2.52 -10.98
N ASP A 230 30.34 -3.57 -11.38
CA ASP A 230 30.22 -4.19 -12.71
C ASP A 230 28.82 -4.77 -12.94
N GLU A 231 28.27 -5.42 -11.93
CA GLU A 231 26.92 -5.99 -12.00
C GLU A 231 25.84 -4.90 -12.01
N ALA A 232 26.05 -3.83 -11.23
CA ALA A 232 25.14 -2.68 -11.24
C ALA A 232 25.07 -2.03 -12.62
N GLN A 233 26.20 -1.78 -13.25
CA GLN A 233 26.28 -1.24 -14.62
C GLN A 233 25.65 -2.18 -15.64
N TYR A 234 25.90 -3.49 -15.54
CA TYR A 234 25.28 -4.47 -16.43
C TYR A 234 23.75 -4.41 -16.34
N ILE A 235 23.19 -4.47 -15.12
CA ILE A 235 21.75 -4.44 -14.90
C ILE A 235 21.15 -3.12 -15.37
N LEU A 236 21.75 -1.97 -15.08
CA LEU A 236 21.28 -0.66 -15.55
C LEU A 236 21.22 -0.60 -17.09
N ARG A 237 22.25 -1.09 -17.79
CA ARG A 237 22.24 -1.17 -19.26
C ARG A 237 21.11 -2.06 -19.77
N ARG A 238 20.87 -3.22 -19.13
CA ARG A 238 19.77 -4.11 -19.51
C ARG A 238 18.39 -3.47 -19.26
N LEU A 239 18.25 -2.68 -18.18
CA LEU A 239 17.02 -1.97 -17.85
C LEU A 239 16.74 -0.79 -18.79
N ARG A 240 17.76 -0.05 -19.21
CA ARG A 240 17.62 1.16 -20.04
C ARG A 240 17.71 0.85 -21.54
N GLY A 241 18.54 -0.09 -21.92
CA GLY A 241 18.70 -0.59 -23.29
C GLY A 241 20.13 -0.60 -23.76
N SER A 242 20.31 -1.09 -25.00
CA SER A 242 21.63 -1.30 -25.64
C SER A 242 21.95 -0.27 -26.72
N ASP A 243 21.08 0.68 -27.03
CA ASP A 243 21.32 1.75 -28.00
C ASP A 243 22.34 2.76 -27.43
N GLU A 244 23.08 3.48 -28.26
CA GLU A 244 24.13 4.44 -27.82
C GLU A 244 23.59 5.49 -26.84
N THR A 245 22.41 6.04 -27.10
CA THR A 245 21.73 7.01 -26.22
C THR A 245 21.32 6.41 -24.88
N ASP A 246 20.90 5.15 -24.89
CA ASP A 246 20.48 4.43 -23.68
C ASP A 246 21.68 4.04 -22.81
N ILE A 247 22.82 3.70 -23.43
CA ILE A 247 24.08 3.42 -22.73
C ILE A 247 24.56 4.68 -22.00
N VAL A 248 24.49 5.84 -22.66
CA VAL A 248 24.87 7.13 -22.03
C VAL A 248 23.95 7.44 -20.83
N ARG A 249 22.64 7.20 -20.96
CA ARG A 249 21.68 7.37 -19.85
C ARG A 249 21.96 6.40 -18.69
N ALA A 250 22.22 5.13 -19.01
CA ALA A 250 22.54 4.13 -17.98
C ALA A 250 23.84 4.46 -17.23
N GLU A 251 24.86 4.97 -17.94
CA GLU A 251 26.10 5.41 -17.31
C GLU A 251 25.93 6.66 -16.46
N ALA A 252 25.16 7.64 -16.92
CA ALA A 252 24.82 8.82 -16.13
C ALA A 252 24.07 8.44 -14.84
N GLU A 253 23.07 7.57 -14.93
CA GLU A 253 22.33 7.05 -13.77
C GLU A 253 23.24 6.28 -12.81
N TYR A 254 24.17 5.49 -13.32
CA TYR A 254 25.17 4.80 -12.50
C TYR A 254 26.06 5.79 -11.74
N GLN A 255 26.55 6.84 -12.41
CA GLN A 255 27.38 7.86 -11.77
C GLN A 255 26.60 8.64 -10.71
N ASP A 256 25.33 8.95 -10.96
CA ASP A 256 24.46 9.58 -9.96
C ASP A 256 24.28 8.70 -8.73
N ILE A 257 23.98 7.40 -8.92
CA ILE A 257 23.87 6.45 -7.81
C ILE A 257 25.19 6.37 -7.04
N LYS A 258 26.31 6.30 -7.73
CA LYS A 258 27.66 6.24 -7.12
C LYS A 258 27.99 7.47 -6.30
N ASN A 259 27.69 8.65 -6.83
CA ASN A 259 27.88 9.92 -6.14
C ASN A 259 27.03 9.98 -4.85
N ILE A 260 25.78 9.57 -4.92
CA ILE A 260 24.87 9.52 -3.76
C ILE A 260 25.42 8.56 -2.70
N VAL A 261 25.84 7.35 -3.08
CA VAL A 261 26.40 6.36 -2.16
C VAL A 261 27.71 6.87 -1.52
N GLN A 262 28.55 7.60 -2.27
CA GLN A 262 29.75 8.21 -1.71
C GLN A 262 29.44 9.34 -0.72
N LEU A 263 28.42 10.14 -0.97
CA LEU A 263 27.94 11.15 -0.03
C LEU A 263 27.37 10.51 1.24
N GLU A 264 26.58 9.44 1.10
CA GLU A 264 26.07 8.63 2.22
C GLU A 264 27.20 8.11 3.13
N ASN A 265 28.32 7.69 2.54
CA ASN A 265 29.46 7.17 3.28
C ASN A 265 30.31 8.26 3.94
N LYS A 266 30.33 9.49 3.40
CA LYS A 266 31.09 10.63 3.95
C LYS A 266 30.36 11.31 5.10
N GLU A 267 29.06 11.46 4.98
CA GLU A 267 28.24 11.99 6.05
C GLU A 267 27.94 10.85 7.04
N SER A 268 28.54 10.90 8.23
CA SER A 268 28.21 9.99 9.33
C SER A 268 26.81 10.26 9.89
N VAL A 269 25.82 10.46 9.02
CA VAL A 269 24.42 10.61 9.40
C VAL A 269 23.97 9.29 10.00
N LYS A 270 23.64 9.32 11.27
CA LYS A 270 23.11 8.14 11.99
C LYS A 270 21.73 7.80 11.47
N ASN A 271 21.66 7.12 10.33
CA ASN A 271 20.42 6.70 9.66
C ASN A 271 19.75 5.49 10.35
N SER A 272 19.79 5.43 11.67
CA SER A 272 19.02 4.44 12.45
C SER A 272 17.54 4.80 12.46
N TYR A 273 16.65 3.81 12.52
CA TYR A 273 15.21 4.03 12.66
C TYR A 273 14.87 5.00 13.80
N ILE A 274 15.49 4.84 14.96
CA ILE A 274 15.28 5.72 16.12
C ILE A 274 15.70 7.16 15.83
N HIS A 275 16.85 7.37 15.17
CA HIS A 275 17.31 8.71 14.81
C HIS A 275 16.37 9.37 13.80
N MET A 276 15.86 8.61 12.83
CA MET A 276 14.87 9.10 11.87
C MET A 276 13.55 9.50 12.56
N LEU A 277 13.05 8.68 13.48
CA LEU A 277 11.78 8.93 14.18
C LEU A 277 11.82 10.23 14.99
N PHE A 278 12.93 10.48 15.69
CA PHE A 278 13.11 11.68 16.52
C PHE A 278 13.84 12.83 15.79
N GLY A 279 14.22 12.65 14.54
CA GLY A 279 14.93 13.65 13.74
C GLY A 279 16.34 13.98 14.25
N ILE A 280 16.96 13.06 15.04
CA ILE A 280 18.26 13.29 15.67
C ILE A 280 19.37 13.22 14.60
N GLY A 281 20.09 14.34 14.41
CA GLY A 281 21.19 14.40 13.45
C GLY A 281 20.77 14.46 11.98
N SER A 282 19.50 14.78 11.69
CA SER A 282 18.98 14.87 10.33
C SER A 282 19.32 16.17 9.59
N GLY A 283 19.90 17.17 10.27
CA GLY A 283 20.23 18.45 9.67
C GLY A 283 19.05 19.09 8.93
N GLU A 284 19.31 19.61 7.74
CA GLU A 284 18.30 20.26 6.88
C GLU A 284 17.28 19.28 6.28
N LEU A 285 17.53 17.98 6.31
CA LEU A 285 16.63 16.97 5.75
C LEU A 285 15.33 16.78 6.57
N HIS A 286 15.34 17.17 7.84
CA HIS A 286 14.19 17.07 8.75
C HIS A 286 13.48 15.70 8.68
N THR A 287 14.24 14.60 8.73
CA THR A 287 13.73 13.24 8.56
C THR A 287 12.65 12.88 9.57
N GLY A 288 12.72 13.39 10.81
CA GLY A 288 11.70 13.18 11.82
C GLY A 288 10.32 13.69 11.41
N ARG A 289 10.23 14.89 10.82
CA ARG A 289 8.97 15.44 10.30
C ARG A 289 8.41 14.56 9.17
N ARG A 290 9.25 14.12 8.24
CA ARG A 290 8.82 13.26 7.12
C ARG A 290 8.29 11.91 7.64
N VAL A 291 8.96 11.32 8.63
CA VAL A 291 8.51 10.08 9.28
C VAL A 291 7.14 10.27 9.94
N GLN A 292 6.96 11.34 10.71
CA GLN A 292 5.66 11.63 11.35
C GLN A 292 4.55 11.80 10.32
N LEU A 293 4.78 12.54 9.23
CA LEU A 293 3.79 12.73 8.16
C LEU A 293 3.38 11.38 7.55
N VAL A 294 4.34 10.52 7.26
CA VAL A 294 4.06 9.22 6.65
C VAL A 294 3.32 8.30 7.61
N ILE A 295 3.74 8.21 8.88
CA ILE A 295 3.05 7.37 9.89
C ILE A 295 1.60 7.81 10.06
N TRP A 296 1.35 9.12 10.26
CA TRP A 296 0.00 9.62 10.47
C TRP A 296 -0.89 9.52 9.23
N LEU A 297 -0.34 9.69 8.02
CA LEU A 297 -1.09 9.50 6.79
C LEU A 297 -1.59 8.06 6.65
N GLN A 298 -0.75 7.10 6.99
CA GLN A 298 -1.10 5.68 6.95
C GLN A 298 -2.08 5.30 8.07
N ILE A 299 -1.94 5.85 9.27
CA ILE A 299 -2.90 5.61 10.36
C ILE A 299 -4.28 6.14 9.96
N ILE A 300 -4.37 7.39 9.48
CA ILE A 300 -5.67 7.97 9.11
C ILE A 300 -6.28 7.27 7.90
N GLN A 301 -5.47 6.77 6.96
CA GLN A 301 -5.93 5.97 5.83
C GLN A 301 -6.79 4.80 6.28
N GLU A 302 -6.44 4.14 7.37
CA GLU A 302 -7.19 3.01 7.88
C GLU A 302 -8.42 3.47 8.69
N TRP A 303 -8.25 4.52 9.51
CA TRP A 303 -9.32 5.06 10.35
C TRP A 303 -10.43 5.78 9.58
N VAL A 304 -10.25 6.13 8.30
CA VAL A 304 -11.35 6.58 7.44
C VAL A 304 -12.38 5.46 7.19
N GLY A 305 -12.07 4.21 7.58
CA GLY A 305 -13.00 3.10 7.64
C GLY A 305 -12.66 1.93 6.72
N ILE A 306 -11.59 2.02 5.91
CA ILE A 306 -11.32 0.97 4.91
C ILE A 306 -10.96 -0.37 5.54
N ALA A 307 -10.17 -0.41 6.63
CA ALA A 307 -9.83 -1.66 7.31
C ALA A 307 -11.09 -2.36 7.85
N GLY A 308 -12.03 -1.58 8.40
CA GLY A 308 -13.33 -2.10 8.83
C GLY A 308 -14.14 -2.67 7.67
N VAL A 309 -14.22 -1.94 6.55
CA VAL A 309 -14.98 -2.39 5.37
C VAL A 309 -14.31 -3.58 4.70
N THR A 310 -12.98 -3.64 4.60
CA THR A 310 -12.29 -4.76 3.96
C THR A 310 -12.41 -6.06 4.74
N VAL A 311 -12.30 -6.01 6.08
CA VAL A 311 -12.30 -7.21 6.92
C VAL A 311 -13.71 -7.59 7.38
N TYR A 312 -14.56 -6.61 7.66
CA TYR A 312 -15.89 -6.83 8.26
C TYR A 312 -17.05 -6.43 7.33
N ALA A 313 -16.84 -6.39 6.00
CA ALA A 313 -17.89 -6.08 5.03
C ALA A 313 -19.17 -6.91 5.24
N PRO A 314 -19.12 -8.24 5.42
CA PRO A 314 -20.34 -9.01 5.66
C PRO A 314 -21.10 -8.56 6.92
N THR A 315 -20.39 -8.15 7.96
CA THR A 315 -21.02 -7.64 9.20
C THR A 315 -21.69 -6.28 8.94
N ILE A 316 -21.06 -5.38 8.19
CA ILE A 316 -21.65 -4.08 7.83
C ILE A 316 -22.95 -4.27 7.03
N PHE A 317 -22.94 -5.18 6.04
CA PHE A 317 -24.15 -5.46 5.25
C PHE A 317 -25.23 -6.16 6.05
N ARG A 318 -24.91 -7.00 7.05
CA ARG A 318 -25.89 -7.54 8.00
C ARG A 318 -26.52 -6.45 8.86
N ILE A 319 -25.73 -5.51 9.36
CA ILE A 319 -26.25 -4.33 10.09
C ILE A 319 -27.21 -3.52 9.21
N ALA A 320 -26.98 -3.46 7.91
CA ALA A 320 -27.88 -2.85 6.94
C ALA A 320 -29.16 -3.68 6.65
N GLY A 321 -29.31 -4.89 7.22
CA GLY A 321 -30.50 -5.73 7.14
C GLY A 321 -30.46 -6.85 6.11
N PHE A 322 -29.30 -7.18 5.53
CA PHE A 322 -29.15 -8.30 4.60
C PHE A 322 -28.91 -9.62 5.35
N SER A 323 -29.41 -10.72 4.78
CA SER A 323 -29.11 -12.07 5.29
C SER A 323 -27.61 -12.39 5.18
N SER A 324 -27.15 -13.37 5.95
CA SER A 324 -25.74 -13.78 5.98
C SER A 324 -25.20 -14.14 4.59
N GLU A 325 -25.94 -14.92 3.82
CA GLU A 325 -25.55 -15.31 2.45
C GLU A 325 -25.46 -14.10 1.52
N LYS A 326 -26.49 -13.24 1.50
CA LYS A 326 -26.50 -12.02 0.69
C LYS A 326 -25.36 -11.07 1.08
N SER A 327 -25.08 -10.94 2.37
CA SER A 327 -24.00 -10.08 2.87
C SER A 327 -22.61 -10.52 2.37
N GLN A 328 -22.35 -11.82 2.30
CA GLN A 328 -21.11 -12.36 1.75
C GLN A 328 -21.01 -12.09 0.23
N TRP A 329 -22.09 -12.36 -0.51
CA TRP A 329 -22.11 -12.11 -1.94
C TRP A 329 -21.95 -10.62 -2.29
N ILE A 330 -22.70 -9.73 -1.59
CA ILE A 330 -22.61 -8.28 -1.76
C ILE A 330 -21.20 -7.78 -1.42
N SER A 331 -20.55 -8.34 -0.41
CA SER A 331 -19.17 -8.00 -0.05
C SER A 331 -18.20 -8.35 -1.18
N GLY A 332 -18.35 -9.53 -1.79
CA GLY A 332 -17.58 -9.90 -2.97
C GLY A 332 -17.78 -8.94 -4.14
N LEU A 333 -19.02 -8.54 -4.41
CA LEU A 333 -19.35 -7.57 -5.45
C LEU A 333 -18.76 -6.18 -5.15
N ASN A 334 -18.84 -5.72 -3.89
CA ASN A 334 -18.24 -4.47 -3.45
C ASN A 334 -16.74 -4.42 -3.75
N ASN A 335 -16.02 -5.51 -3.50
CA ASN A 335 -14.58 -5.58 -3.78
C ASN A 335 -14.26 -5.54 -5.28
N ILE A 336 -15.14 -6.06 -6.15
CA ILE A 336 -15.02 -5.91 -7.61
C ILE A 336 -15.16 -4.43 -8.01
N PHE A 337 -16.16 -3.72 -7.50
CA PHE A 337 -16.32 -2.28 -7.74
C PHE A 337 -15.12 -1.49 -7.21
N TYR A 338 -14.63 -1.85 -6.03
CA TYR A 338 -13.42 -1.27 -5.44
C TYR A 338 -12.22 -1.44 -6.39
N MET A 339 -12.00 -2.65 -6.92
CA MET A 339 -10.91 -2.93 -7.86
C MET A 339 -11.00 -2.06 -9.13
N PHE A 340 -12.18 -1.95 -9.74
CA PHE A 340 -12.34 -1.09 -10.92
C PHE A 340 -12.15 0.40 -10.60
N ALA A 341 -12.55 0.83 -9.41
CA ALA A 341 -12.34 2.21 -8.98
C ALA A 341 -10.85 2.57 -8.81
N THR A 342 -9.99 1.61 -8.44
CA THR A 342 -8.54 1.86 -8.36
C THR A 342 -7.92 2.21 -9.72
N LEU A 343 -8.49 1.71 -10.82
CA LEU A 343 -8.01 2.07 -12.16
C LEU A 343 -8.20 3.56 -12.48
N ILE A 344 -9.19 4.22 -11.87
CA ILE A 344 -9.40 5.68 -12.03
C ILE A 344 -8.17 6.42 -11.52
N CYS A 345 -7.60 5.98 -10.39
CA CYS A 345 -6.42 6.60 -9.78
C CYS A 345 -5.20 6.60 -10.74
N VAL A 346 -5.04 5.53 -11.54
CA VAL A 346 -3.94 5.42 -12.53
C VAL A 346 -3.92 6.59 -13.51
N PHE A 347 -5.09 7.12 -13.87
CA PHE A 347 -5.22 8.19 -14.87
C PHE A 347 -5.37 9.58 -14.25
N THR A 348 -5.81 9.67 -13.00
CA THR A 348 -6.18 10.95 -12.37
C THR A 348 -5.10 11.50 -11.44
N LEU A 349 -4.33 10.64 -10.78
CA LEU A 349 -3.40 11.00 -9.72
C LEU A 349 -2.35 12.04 -10.14
N ASP A 350 -1.74 11.84 -11.30
CA ASP A 350 -0.70 12.73 -11.82
C ASP A 350 -1.26 14.04 -12.43
N ARG A 351 -2.57 14.09 -12.69
CA ARG A 351 -3.25 15.28 -13.22
C ARG A 351 -3.82 16.17 -12.12
N ILE A 352 -4.42 15.55 -11.10
CA ILE A 352 -5.11 16.28 -10.02
C ILE A 352 -4.12 16.68 -8.92
N GLY A 353 -3.09 15.86 -8.67
CA GLY A 353 -2.15 16.01 -7.57
C GLY A 353 -2.58 15.23 -6.32
N ARG A 354 -1.61 15.01 -5.40
CA ARG A 354 -1.81 14.12 -4.24
C ARG A 354 -2.73 14.76 -3.21
N ARG A 355 -2.51 16.03 -2.94
CA ARG A 355 -3.25 16.78 -1.92
C ARG A 355 -4.72 16.98 -2.28
N TRP A 356 -5.04 17.37 -3.52
CA TRP A 356 -6.41 17.51 -4.00
C TRP A 356 -7.15 16.19 -4.07
N THR A 357 -6.46 15.11 -4.47
CA THR A 357 -7.01 13.75 -4.45
C THR A 357 -7.43 13.34 -3.05
N LEU A 358 -6.60 13.61 -2.03
CA LEU A 358 -6.94 13.32 -0.63
C LEU A 358 -8.14 14.16 -0.14
N TYR A 359 -8.23 15.45 -0.50
CA TYR A 359 -9.36 16.31 -0.08
C TYR A 359 -10.69 15.80 -0.61
N TRP A 360 -10.80 15.65 -1.93
CA TRP A 360 -12.05 15.21 -2.55
C TRP A 360 -12.40 13.79 -2.13
N GLY A 361 -11.40 12.94 -1.95
CA GLY A 361 -11.58 11.61 -1.41
C GLY A 361 -12.18 11.64 0.00
N ALA A 362 -11.62 12.42 0.91
CA ALA A 362 -12.12 12.53 2.28
C ALA A 362 -13.56 13.09 2.34
N VAL A 363 -13.89 14.10 1.53
CA VAL A 363 -15.25 14.65 1.45
C VAL A 363 -16.23 13.59 0.95
N GLY A 364 -15.93 12.91 -0.17
CA GLY A 364 -16.80 11.90 -0.75
C GLY A 364 -17.00 10.69 0.17
N GLN A 365 -15.92 10.21 0.78
CA GLN A 365 -15.95 9.10 1.74
C GLN A 365 -16.75 9.45 3.00
N GLY A 366 -16.51 10.65 3.56
CA GLY A 366 -17.23 11.13 4.75
C GLY A 366 -18.73 11.20 4.52
N ILE A 367 -19.17 11.82 3.41
CA ILE A 367 -20.59 11.88 3.03
C ILE A 367 -21.16 10.46 2.88
N ALA A 368 -20.47 9.57 2.18
CA ALA A 368 -20.92 8.21 1.95
C ALA A 368 -21.09 7.44 3.26
N MET A 369 -20.16 7.56 4.22
CA MET A 369 -20.24 6.89 5.52
C MET A 369 -21.37 7.43 6.40
N PHE A 370 -21.58 8.75 6.44
CA PHE A 370 -22.70 9.34 7.19
C PHE A 370 -24.05 8.90 6.62
N LEU A 371 -24.19 8.86 5.31
CA LEU A 371 -25.43 8.41 4.66
C LEU A 371 -25.63 6.90 4.83
N ALA A 372 -24.59 6.08 4.72
CA ALA A 372 -24.68 4.65 5.00
C ALA A 372 -25.16 4.38 6.43
N ALA A 373 -24.62 5.10 7.42
CA ALA A 373 -25.05 4.99 8.82
C ALA A 373 -26.52 5.42 9.00
N ALA A 374 -26.90 6.57 8.44
CA ALA A 374 -28.27 7.10 8.54
C ALA A 374 -29.29 6.13 7.93
N PHE A 375 -29.04 5.61 6.72
CA PHE A 375 -29.93 4.65 6.09
C PHE A 375 -29.94 3.29 6.79
N SER A 376 -28.83 2.82 7.35
CA SER A 376 -28.81 1.60 8.18
C SER A 376 -29.73 1.76 9.40
N LYS A 377 -29.70 2.90 10.08
CA LYS A 377 -30.58 3.20 11.20
C LYS A 377 -32.04 3.25 10.79
N LEU A 378 -32.37 3.99 9.73
CA LEU A 378 -33.73 4.05 9.21
C LEU A 378 -34.28 2.67 8.81
N GLY A 379 -33.40 1.80 8.26
CA GLY A 379 -33.77 0.43 7.92
C GLY A 379 -34.08 -0.41 9.15
N GLN A 380 -33.27 -0.31 10.21
CA GLN A 380 -33.53 -1.00 11.47
C GLN A 380 -34.84 -0.50 12.15
N ASP A 381 -35.08 0.81 12.17
CA ASP A 381 -36.29 1.40 12.73
C ASP A 381 -37.53 0.98 11.95
N ALA A 382 -37.48 0.93 10.61
CA ALA A 382 -38.55 0.43 9.77
C ALA A 382 -38.83 -1.07 10.04
N SER A 383 -37.78 -1.88 10.18
CA SER A 383 -37.90 -3.30 10.53
C SER A 383 -38.58 -3.50 11.90
N ARG A 384 -38.18 -2.72 12.91
CA ARG A 384 -38.83 -2.75 14.26
C ARG A 384 -40.28 -2.35 14.22
N ASN A 385 -40.66 -1.46 13.31
CA ASN A 385 -42.06 -1.04 13.11
C ASN A 385 -42.88 -2.01 12.21
N GLY A 386 -42.28 -3.10 11.73
CA GLY A 386 -42.91 -4.11 10.89
C GLY A 386 -43.05 -3.72 9.41
N ASP A 387 -42.46 -2.60 8.96
CA ASP A 387 -42.49 -2.15 7.55
C ASP A 387 -41.25 -2.71 6.80
N MET A 388 -41.36 -3.97 6.39
CA MET A 388 -40.24 -4.69 5.73
C MET A 388 -39.91 -4.13 4.35
N ASP A 389 -40.86 -3.52 3.64
CA ASP A 389 -40.60 -2.92 2.32
C ASP A 389 -39.71 -1.69 2.44
N LYS A 390 -39.97 -0.84 3.42
CA LYS A 390 -39.09 0.30 3.73
C LYS A 390 -37.77 -0.15 4.31
N ALA A 391 -37.75 -1.16 5.19
CA ALA A 391 -36.52 -1.72 5.73
C ALA A 391 -35.60 -2.21 4.63
N ASN A 392 -36.11 -2.97 3.65
CA ASN A 392 -35.36 -3.43 2.49
C ASN A 392 -34.84 -2.27 1.62
N SER A 393 -35.69 -1.25 1.39
CA SER A 393 -35.32 -0.09 0.59
C SER A 393 -34.20 0.73 1.24
N TYR A 394 -34.28 0.98 2.54
CA TYR A 394 -33.24 1.67 3.30
C TYR A 394 -31.94 0.84 3.41
N GLY A 395 -32.07 -0.49 3.60
CA GLY A 395 -30.90 -1.39 3.58
C GLY A 395 -30.15 -1.36 2.24
N ALA A 396 -30.89 -1.37 1.12
CA ALA A 396 -30.31 -1.24 -0.21
C ALA A 396 -29.62 0.12 -0.41
N ALA A 397 -30.21 1.21 0.10
CA ALA A 397 -29.58 2.52 0.07
C ALA A 397 -28.28 2.55 0.90
N ALA A 398 -28.30 2.01 2.13
CA ALA A 398 -27.11 1.89 2.97
C ALA A 398 -25.98 1.13 2.26
N ALA A 399 -26.28 -0.03 1.67
CA ALA A 399 -25.32 -0.80 0.90
C ALA A 399 -24.75 0.01 -0.27
N SER A 400 -25.58 0.75 -1.01
CA SER A 400 -25.15 1.59 -2.13
C SER A 400 -24.13 2.64 -1.69
N PHE A 401 -24.32 3.25 -0.52
CA PHE A 401 -23.35 4.22 0.02
C PHE A 401 -22.05 3.57 0.50
N VAL A 402 -22.05 2.31 0.95
CA VAL A 402 -20.82 1.55 1.21
C VAL A 402 -20.06 1.30 -0.10
N PHE A 403 -20.74 0.97 -1.20
CA PHE A 403 -20.11 0.84 -2.53
C PHE A 403 -19.51 2.17 -3.02
N ILE A 404 -20.22 3.29 -2.81
CA ILE A 404 -19.68 4.62 -3.14
C ILE A 404 -18.44 4.92 -2.30
N PHE A 405 -18.48 4.62 -1.01
CA PHE A 405 -17.31 4.79 -0.12
C PHE A 405 -16.09 4.05 -0.63
N THR A 406 -16.21 2.75 -0.89
CA THR A 406 -15.08 1.93 -1.36
C THR A 406 -14.59 2.36 -2.74
N SER A 407 -15.50 2.79 -3.62
CA SER A 407 -15.13 3.30 -4.94
C SER A 407 -14.37 4.63 -4.86
N VAL A 408 -14.83 5.56 -4.02
CA VAL A 408 -14.13 6.83 -3.79
C VAL A 408 -12.78 6.58 -3.12
N PHE A 409 -12.70 5.66 -2.15
CA PHE A 409 -11.45 5.28 -1.51
C PHE A 409 -10.45 4.72 -2.53
N GLY A 410 -10.87 3.78 -3.36
CA GLY A 410 -10.04 3.18 -4.42
C GLY A 410 -9.51 4.20 -5.42
N ALA A 411 -10.35 5.15 -5.80
CA ALA A 411 -9.98 6.20 -6.74
C ALA A 411 -9.07 7.29 -6.13
N THR A 412 -8.97 7.38 -4.80
CA THR A 412 -8.31 8.53 -4.15
C THR A 412 -7.32 8.13 -3.06
N TRP A 413 -7.80 7.56 -1.95
CA TRP A 413 -7.00 7.34 -0.73
C TRP A 413 -6.16 6.08 -0.74
N LEU A 414 -6.44 5.10 -1.60
CA LEU A 414 -5.68 3.84 -1.62
C LEU A 414 -4.21 4.07 -1.98
N THR A 415 -3.94 4.74 -3.09
CA THR A 415 -2.58 4.81 -3.69
C THR A 415 -1.71 5.90 -3.06
N VAL A 416 -2.31 7.06 -2.71
CA VAL A 416 -1.55 8.24 -2.29
C VAL A 416 -0.68 8.00 -1.05
N PRO A 417 -1.17 7.41 0.07
CA PRO A 417 -0.35 7.19 1.25
C PRO A 417 0.85 6.25 1.03
N TRP A 418 0.73 5.34 0.08
CA TRP A 418 1.81 4.41 -0.28
C TRP A 418 2.84 5.02 -1.24
N LEU A 419 2.41 5.94 -2.10
CA LEU A 419 3.28 6.68 -3.01
C LEU A 419 4.05 7.80 -2.28
N TYR A 420 3.39 8.46 -1.35
CA TYR A 420 3.90 9.64 -0.65
C TYR A 420 5.29 9.45 0.01
N PRO A 421 5.58 8.32 0.71
CA PRO A 421 6.92 8.08 1.25
C PRO A 421 8.02 8.08 0.17
N ALA A 422 7.74 7.51 -0.99
CA ALA A 422 8.70 7.46 -2.09
C ALA A 422 8.99 8.84 -2.70
N GLU A 423 8.05 9.79 -2.56
CA GLU A 423 8.15 11.16 -3.08
C GLU A 423 8.79 12.13 -2.09
N ILE A 424 8.61 11.93 -0.78
CA ILE A 424 9.10 12.89 0.22
C ILE A 424 10.44 12.49 0.86
N PHE A 425 10.83 11.21 0.83
CA PHE A 425 12.11 10.81 1.40
C PHE A 425 13.25 10.93 0.40
N PRO A 426 14.39 11.54 0.79
CA PRO A 426 15.59 11.54 -0.03
C PRO A 426 16.07 10.11 -0.27
N LEU A 427 16.79 9.93 -1.37
CA LEU A 427 17.23 8.61 -1.82
C LEU A 427 17.99 7.81 -0.74
N GLN A 428 18.74 8.50 0.12
CA GLN A 428 19.55 7.91 1.19
C GLN A 428 18.75 7.09 2.21
N VAL A 429 17.57 7.57 2.58
CA VAL A 429 16.73 6.98 3.65
C VAL A 429 15.39 6.46 3.15
N ARG A 430 15.15 6.45 1.85
CA ARG A 430 13.85 6.11 1.24
C ARG A 430 13.37 4.70 1.62
N ALA A 431 14.25 3.69 1.60
CA ALA A 431 13.88 2.33 1.98
C ALA A 431 13.37 2.24 3.43
N LYS A 432 14.06 2.96 4.35
CA LYS A 432 13.62 3.07 5.74
C LYS A 432 12.37 3.94 5.89
N GLY A 433 12.25 4.97 5.06
CA GLY A 433 11.06 5.81 4.97
C GLY A 433 9.81 5.02 4.57
N ASN A 434 9.93 4.14 3.58
CA ASN A 434 8.85 3.22 3.19
C ASN A 434 8.52 2.24 4.32
N ALA A 435 9.52 1.71 5.04
CA ALA A 435 9.27 0.86 6.20
C ALA A 435 8.48 1.59 7.30
N TRP A 436 8.72 2.90 7.51
CA TRP A 436 7.89 3.74 8.39
C TRP A 436 6.45 3.90 7.89
N GLY A 437 6.23 3.90 6.58
CA GLY A 437 4.89 3.84 5.99
C GLY A 437 4.17 2.56 6.39
N VAL A 438 4.79 1.40 6.16
CA VAL A 438 4.22 0.09 6.55
C VAL A 438 4.01 0.00 8.07
N PHE A 439 4.89 0.60 8.87
CA PHE A 439 4.75 0.69 10.33
C PHE A 439 3.47 1.46 10.72
N GLY A 440 3.24 2.64 10.14
CA GLY A 440 2.03 3.43 10.37
C GLY A 440 0.76 2.69 9.94
N TRP A 441 0.80 2.06 8.76
CA TRP A 441 -0.26 1.21 8.25
C TRP A 441 -0.59 0.04 9.20
N SER A 442 0.43 -0.62 9.73
CA SER A 442 0.26 -1.72 10.70
C SER A 442 -0.41 -1.25 12.00
N ILE A 443 -0.06 -0.06 12.51
CA ILE A 443 -0.70 0.53 13.69
C ILE A 443 -2.17 0.84 13.38
N GLY A 444 -2.46 1.52 12.27
CA GLY A 444 -3.82 1.90 11.88
C GLY A 444 -4.74 0.70 11.76
N ASN A 445 -4.33 -0.30 10.97
CA ASN A 445 -5.07 -1.55 10.81
C ASN A 445 -5.20 -2.34 12.11
N GLY A 446 -4.10 -2.52 12.84
CA GLY A 446 -4.09 -3.31 14.07
C GLY A 446 -5.10 -2.80 15.09
N TRP A 447 -5.12 -1.50 15.36
CA TRP A 447 -6.08 -0.90 16.28
C TRP A 447 -7.51 -0.94 15.72
N LEU A 448 -7.70 -0.60 14.45
CA LEU A 448 -9.04 -0.56 13.91
C LEU A 448 -9.68 -1.95 13.81
N THR A 449 -8.95 -2.95 13.34
CA THR A 449 -9.47 -4.33 13.26
C THR A 449 -9.73 -4.96 14.61
N LEU A 450 -8.98 -4.56 15.67
CA LEU A 450 -9.25 -4.96 17.05
C LEU A 450 -10.56 -4.35 17.55
N LEU A 451 -10.76 -3.07 17.30
CA LEU A 451 -11.89 -2.32 17.84
C LEU A 451 -13.18 -2.48 17.02
N CYS A 452 -13.12 -2.76 15.73
CA CYS A 452 -14.29 -2.89 14.86
C CYS A 452 -15.35 -3.86 15.38
N PRO A 453 -15.05 -5.12 15.76
CA PRO A 453 -16.07 -6.01 16.30
C PRO A 453 -16.72 -5.46 17.57
N VAL A 454 -15.91 -4.88 18.47
CA VAL A 454 -16.39 -4.27 19.70
C VAL A 454 -17.29 -3.06 19.42
N MET A 455 -16.95 -2.24 18.45
CA MET A 455 -17.76 -1.09 18.03
C MET A 455 -19.07 -1.57 17.39
N PHE A 456 -19.03 -2.55 16.49
CA PHE A 456 -20.23 -3.08 15.86
C PHE A 456 -21.19 -3.72 16.87
N ASP A 457 -20.65 -4.41 17.88
CA ASP A 457 -21.43 -5.03 18.95
C ASP A 457 -22.10 -4.00 19.87
N ASN A 458 -21.36 -2.95 20.28
CA ASN A 458 -21.85 -1.99 21.28
C ASN A 458 -22.64 -0.81 20.69
N ILE A 459 -22.25 -0.31 19.51
CA ILE A 459 -22.83 0.91 18.91
C ILE A 459 -23.39 0.70 17.51
N GLY A 460 -23.31 -0.53 16.98
CA GLY A 460 -23.92 -0.94 15.71
C GLY A 460 -23.56 -0.02 14.53
N GLU A 461 -24.59 0.49 13.86
CA GLU A 461 -24.49 1.41 12.71
C GLU A 461 -23.76 2.73 13.03
N ASN A 462 -23.71 3.14 14.31
CA ASN A 462 -23.00 4.37 14.71
C ASN A 462 -21.47 4.26 14.50
N THR A 463 -20.94 3.06 14.35
CA THR A 463 -19.54 2.84 13.96
C THR A 463 -19.21 3.55 12.63
N LEU A 464 -20.13 3.54 11.68
CA LEU A 464 -19.95 4.22 10.39
C LEU A 464 -19.90 5.75 10.54
N HIS A 465 -20.59 6.33 11.54
CA HIS A 465 -20.45 7.76 11.86
C HIS A 465 -19.05 8.11 12.36
N ILE A 466 -18.40 7.22 13.12
CA ILE A 466 -17.00 7.42 13.55
C ILE A 466 -16.09 7.47 12.32
N PHE A 467 -16.25 6.57 11.36
CA PHE A 467 -15.49 6.59 10.12
C PHE A 467 -15.72 7.87 9.31
N GLY A 468 -16.99 8.32 9.25
CA GLY A 468 -17.33 9.61 8.65
C GLY A 468 -16.63 10.80 9.33
N ALA A 469 -16.59 10.81 10.66
CA ALA A 469 -15.90 11.84 11.44
C ALA A 469 -14.38 11.83 11.21
N CYS A 470 -13.75 10.65 11.13
CA CYS A 470 -12.33 10.53 10.79
C CYS A 470 -12.02 11.09 9.39
N ASN A 471 -12.91 10.89 8.41
CA ASN A 471 -12.78 11.51 7.10
C ASN A 471 -12.80 13.03 7.18
N LEU A 472 -13.72 13.62 7.97
CA LEU A 472 -13.77 15.08 8.17
C LEU A 472 -12.51 15.60 8.86
N LEU A 473 -11.95 14.87 9.83
CA LEU A 473 -10.70 15.23 10.50
C LEU A 473 -9.48 15.13 9.58
N ALA A 474 -9.51 14.23 8.60
CA ALA A 474 -8.45 14.10 7.61
C ALA A 474 -8.27 15.37 6.76
N ILE A 475 -9.35 16.11 6.49
CA ILE A 475 -9.32 17.31 5.64
C ILE A 475 -8.40 18.40 6.22
N PRO A 476 -8.62 18.92 7.45
CA PRO A 476 -7.75 19.94 8.02
C PRO A 476 -6.33 19.42 8.26
N MET A 477 -6.15 18.13 8.58
CA MET A 477 -4.84 17.53 8.73
C MET A 477 -4.04 17.57 7.43
N VAL A 478 -4.63 17.14 6.32
CA VAL A 478 -3.98 17.20 5.00
C VAL A 478 -3.72 18.65 4.59
N TRP A 479 -4.67 19.55 4.82
CA TRP A 479 -4.53 20.95 4.48
C TRP A 479 -3.38 21.64 5.21
N ALA A 480 -3.23 21.37 6.48
CA ALA A 480 -2.25 22.09 7.33
C ALA A 480 -0.84 21.48 7.25
N LEU A 481 -0.71 20.16 7.09
CA LEU A 481 0.55 19.45 7.33
C LEU A 481 1.18 18.86 6.07
N TYR A 482 0.40 18.50 5.03
CA TYR A 482 0.87 17.76 3.87
C TYR A 482 1.13 18.65 2.66
N PRO A 483 2.40 18.91 2.30
CA PRO A 483 2.72 19.65 1.07
C PRO A 483 2.38 18.83 -0.18
N GLU A 484 2.10 19.53 -1.28
CA GLU A 484 1.92 18.88 -2.58
C GLU A 484 3.26 18.37 -3.12
N SER A 485 3.30 17.11 -3.52
CA SER A 485 4.49 16.48 -4.10
C SER A 485 4.41 16.29 -5.62
N ASN A 486 3.22 16.55 -6.22
CA ASN A 486 3.02 16.37 -7.65
C ASN A 486 3.93 17.27 -8.47
N GLN A 487 4.59 16.69 -9.49
CA GLN A 487 5.50 17.39 -10.41
C GLN A 487 6.70 18.08 -9.76
N ARG A 488 7.01 17.74 -8.49
CA ARG A 488 8.21 18.22 -7.80
C ARG A 488 9.33 17.19 -7.88
N THR A 489 10.55 17.69 -8.08
CA THR A 489 11.75 16.86 -7.97
C THR A 489 12.05 16.55 -6.50
N LEU A 490 12.91 15.56 -6.27
CA LEU A 490 13.33 15.22 -4.90
C LEU A 490 14.08 16.36 -4.23
N GLU A 491 14.91 17.07 -5.01
CA GLU A 491 15.69 18.23 -4.58
C GLU A 491 14.77 19.39 -4.19
N GLU A 492 13.70 19.63 -4.96
CA GLU A 492 12.67 20.61 -4.61
C GLU A 492 11.94 20.23 -3.31
N MET A 493 11.67 18.94 -3.10
CA MET A 493 11.08 18.45 -1.86
C MET A 493 12.05 18.61 -0.68
N ASP A 494 13.35 18.38 -0.86
CA ASP A 494 14.35 18.59 0.17
C ASP A 494 14.45 20.07 0.58
N LEU A 495 14.44 21.00 -0.39
CA LEU A 495 14.38 22.44 -0.14
C LEU A 495 13.11 22.85 0.60
N LEU A 496 11.97 22.27 0.26
CA LEU A 496 10.70 22.57 0.93
C LEU A 496 10.72 22.12 2.40
N PHE A 497 11.30 20.95 2.69
CA PHE A 497 11.44 20.45 4.07
C PHE A 497 12.52 21.20 4.87
N ALA A 498 13.53 21.78 4.21
CA ALA A 498 14.55 22.61 4.87
C ALA A 498 13.96 23.86 5.56
N ALA A 499 12.73 24.26 5.23
CA ALA A 499 12.03 25.37 5.85
C ALA A 499 11.77 25.23 7.37
N ASN A 500 11.95 24.05 7.95
CA ASN A 500 11.76 23.75 9.38
C ASN A 500 10.47 24.32 10.04
N THR A 501 9.36 24.26 9.33
CA THR A 501 8.05 24.66 9.82
C THR A 501 7.06 23.51 9.64
N PRO A 502 6.19 23.20 10.61
CA PRO A 502 5.18 22.16 10.46
C PRO A 502 4.10 22.53 9.44
N TRP A 503 3.86 23.83 9.23
CA TRP A 503 2.76 24.33 8.42
C TRP A 503 3.11 24.43 6.95
N VAL A 504 2.24 23.91 6.10
CA VAL A 504 2.46 23.89 4.64
C VAL A 504 2.60 25.28 4.05
N TRP A 505 1.75 26.25 4.45
CA TRP A 505 1.78 27.60 3.90
C TRP A 505 3.10 28.33 4.20
N ASP A 506 3.70 28.14 5.39
CA ASP A 506 5.00 28.70 5.72
C ASP A 506 6.13 28.00 4.97
N ALA A 507 6.03 26.68 4.81
CA ALA A 507 6.99 25.89 4.05
C ALA A 507 7.00 26.29 2.56
N GLU A 508 5.81 26.48 1.95
CA GLU A 508 5.67 26.93 0.56
C GLU A 508 6.20 28.35 0.35
N LYS A 509 5.96 29.26 1.31
CA LYS A 509 6.49 30.63 1.24
C LYS A 509 8.03 30.62 1.25
N LYS A 510 8.64 29.92 2.21
CA LYS A 510 10.10 29.79 2.29
C LYS A 510 10.70 29.07 1.07
N PHE A 511 10.01 28.05 0.55
CA PHE A 511 10.43 27.38 -0.66
C PHE A 511 10.47 28.34 -1.86
N ALA A 512 9.46 29.20 -2.00
CA ALA A 512 9.42 30.23 -3.06
C ALA A 512 10.58 31.23 -2.91
N GLU A 513 10.91 31.64 -1.69
CA GLU A 513 12.04 32.53 -1.38
C GLU A 513 13.38 31.88 -1.74
N LEU A 514 13.60 30.63 -1.30
CA LEU A 514 14.83 29.84 -1.59
C LEU A 514 14.99 29.54 -3.10
N LYS A 515 13.89 29.28 -3.79
CA LYS A 515 13.89 29.06 -5.25
C LYS A 515 14.28 30.34 -6.01
N ALA A 516 13.91 31.49 -5.51
CA ALA A 516 14.29 32.78 -6.10
C ALA A 516 15.76 33.14 -5.84
N GLU A 517 16.30 32.76 -4.66
CA GLU A 517 17.70 33.01 -4.30
C GLU A 517 18.69 32.10 -5.00
N LYS A 518 18.31 30.85 -5.27
CA LYS A 518 19.18 29.79 -5.86
C LYS A 518 18.55 29.13 -7.08
N PRO A 519 18.36 29.86 -8.18
CA PRO A 519 17.76 29.29 -9.40
C PRO A 519 18.59 28.14 -10.00
N GLU A 520 19.89 28.12 -9.79
CA GLU A 520 20.82 27.10 -10.30
C GLU A 520 20.56 25.69 -9.73
N LEU A 521 20.09 25.56 -8.50
CA LEU A 521 19.78 24.28 -7.88
C LEU A 521 18.52 23.63 -8.49
N VAL A 522 17.65 24.44 -9.10
CA VAL A 522 16.41 23.99 -9.73
C VAL A 522 16.62 23.73 -11.23
N THR A 523 17.49 24.50 -11.90
CA THR A 523 17.81 24.35 -13.32
C THR A 523 18.71 23.16 -13.60
N ALA A 524 19.57 22.75 -12.67
CA ALA A 524 20.41 21.57 -12.81
C ALA A 524 19.59 20.26 -12.96
N SER A 525 18.39 20.21 -12.37
CA SER A 525 17.46 19.06 -12.52
C SER A 525 16.56 19.18 -13.76
N GLY A 526 16.46 20.35 -14.38
CA GLY A 526 15.67 20.61 -15.59
C GLY A 526 16.35 20.23 -16.91
N HIS A 527 17.66 20.01 -16.90
CA HIS A 527 18.42 19.68 -18.12
C HIS A 527 18.20 18.27 -18.67
N GLY A 528 17.36 17.45 -18.04
CA GLY A 528 16.90 16.16 -18.59
C GLY A 528 15.70 16.26 -19.54
N ARG A 529 15.06 17.44 -19.69
CA ARG A 529 13.85 17.63 -20.53
C ARG A 529 13.98 18.66 -21.66
N GLY A 530 15.15 19.26 -21.88
CA GLY A 530 15.25 20.42 -22.76
C GLY A 530 16.50 20.47 -23.65
N VAL A 531 16.96 19.33 -24.23
CA VAL A 531 18.00 19.36 -25.27
C VAL A 531 17.55 18.53 -26.47
N ILE A 532 16.37 18.83 -26.99
CA ILE A 532 15.98 18.54 -28.37
C ILE A 532 15.05 19.71 -28.76
N ASP A 533 15.56 20.88 -29.07
CA ASP A 533 14.90 21.89 -29.93
C ASP A 533 15.57 23.29 -29.89
N VAL A 534 16.92 23.40 -29.89
CA VAL A 534 17.59 24.71 -30.12
C VAL A 534 18.79 24.61 -31.07
N GLU A 535 18.82 23.66 -32.00
CA GLU A 535 19.85 23.64 -33.07
C GLU A 535 19.29 23.63 -34.47
N THR A 536 18.19 24.36 -34.74
CA THR A 536 17.71 24.54 -36.13
C THR A 536 17.21 25.95 -36.46
N THR A 537 17.68 26.99 -35.77
CA THR A 537 17.31 28.38 -36.11
C THR A 537 18.46 29.38 -36.12
N GLU A 538 19.73 28.95 -36.28
CA GLU A 538 20.80 29.89 -36.63
C GLU A 538 21.48 29.44 -37.93
N GLY A 539 20.88 29.78 -39.03
CA GLY A 539 21.46 29.49 -40.35
C GLY A 539 20.64 30.01 -41.52
N LYS A 540 20.10 31.26 -41.41
CA LYS A 540 19.68 32.01 -42.58
C LYS A 540 19.68 33.50 -42.32
N GLY A 541 20.63 34.18 -42.85
CA GLY A 541 20.58 35.63 -43.06
C GLY A 541 21.91 36.30 -42.80
N THR A 542 22.74 36.38 -43.79
CA THR A 542 23.26 37.64 -44.34
C THR A 542 24.36 37.31 -45.35
N SER A 543 24.05 37.33 -46.60
CA SER A 543 24.98 37.75 -47.66
C SER A 543 24.33 38.94 -48.32
N GLY A 544 24.84 40.08 -47.95
CA GLY A 544 24.47 41.35 -48.43
C GLY A 544 24.95 41.60 -49.85
N GLU A 545 24.31 42.52 -50.40
CA GLU A 545 24.61 43.25 -51.58
C GLU A 545 25.74 44.24 -51.38
N GLU A 546 26.63 44.25 -52.32
CA GLU A 546 27.31 45.42 -52.85
C GLU A 546 27.47 45.16 -54.37
N GLU A 547 26.69 45.77 -55.16
CA GLU A 547 26.72 46.66 -56.31
C GLU A 547 25.39 46.67 -57.03
#